data_20287e4c8cb4c0a737c880a50bcc186f
#
_entry.id   20287e4c8cb4c0a737c880a50bcc186f
#
_cell.length_a   1.000
_cell.length_b   1.000
_cell.length_c   1.000
_cell.angle_alpha   90.00
_cell.angle_beta   90.00
_cell.angle_gamma   90.00
#
_symmetry.space_group_name_H-M   'P 1'
#
loop_
_entity.id
_entity.type
_entity.pdbx_description
1 polymer ?
#
loop_
_entity_poly.entity_id
_entity_poly.type
_entity_poly.pdbx_seq_one_letter_code
_entity_poly.pdbx_strand_id
1 'polypeptide(L)'
;MIKVARKVVRVIYKPKIIKVLADPVRREILRQLRHEPQTQTQLARKLNLTKPSMKHHLQLLRKARLIRVARTKLESHGILQKFYEPTSNLFIEDFDKTPPHLQKYFLQFHIERLRGMLSVFQLIGKKRGEPIKVSSDELKELAQEIARQMAKVGKRYEKTGAAMNRETLLITIYSQALKEVMTENRWKDFFDRVRE
;
A
#
# COMPACT_ATOMS: atom_id res chain seq x y z
N MET A 1 -21.23 -17.75 12.95
CA MET A 1 -19.83 -17.55 12.44
C MET A 1 -19.25 -16.32 13.11
N ILE A 2 -18.16 -16.47 13.88
CA ILE A 2 -17.44 -15.34 14.50
C ILE A 2 -16.86 -14.51 13.35
N LYS A 3 -17.30 -13.24 13.23
CA LYS A 3 -16.79 -12.31 12.25
C LYS A 3 -15.38 -11.88 12.70
N VAL A 4 -14.34 -12.54 12.17
CA VAL A 4 -12.95 -12.15 12.46
C VAL A 4 -12.77 -10.70 12.02
N ALA A 5 -12.42 -9.83 12.94
CA ALA A 5 -12.23 -8.41 12.65
C ALA A 5 -11.16 -8.22 11.56
N ARG A 6 -11.34 -7.21 10.73
CA ARG A 6 -10.35 -6.81 9.71
C ARG A 6 -9.15 -6.18 10.43
N LYS A 7 -7.94 -6.65 10.12
CA LYS A 7 -6.74 -6.04 10.68
C LYS A 7 -6.58 -4.60 10.19
N VAL A 8 -6.02 -3.76 11.03
CA VAL A 8 -5.72 -2.36 10.66
C VAL A 8 -4.59 -2.33 9.64
N VAL A 9 -3.45 -2.93 9.98
CA VAL A 9 -2.28 -3.07 9.11
C VAL A 9 -1.84 -4.52 9.04
N ARG A 10 -1.24 -4.90 7.94
CA ARG A 10 -0.49 -6.14 7.79
C ARG A 10 0.79 -5.87 7.00
N VAL A 11 1.93 -6.08 7.64
CA VAL A 11 3.24 -6.05 6.98
C VAL A 11 3.51 -7.40 6.33
N ILE A 12 3.97 -7.38 5.09
CA ILE A 12 4.19 -8.57 4.27
C ILE A 12 5.69 -8.78 4.06
N TYR A 13 6.24 -9.82 4.67
CA TYR A 13 7.67 -10.18 4.57
C TYR A 13 7.94 -11.44 3.75
N LYS A 14 6.93 -12.18 3.35
CA LYS A 14 7.12 -13.40 2.56
C LYS A 14 7.24 -13.05 1.07
N PRO A 15 8.39 -13.30 0.40
CA PRO A 15 8.61 -12.95 -1.01
C PRO A 15 7.50 -13.46 -1.94
N LYS A 16 6.99 -14.66 -1.68
CA LYS A 16 5.87 -15.24 -2.45
C LYS A 16 4.59 -14.40 -2.36
N ILE A 17 4.30 -13.77 -1.19
CA ILE A 17 3.13 -12.91 -1.02
C ILE A 17 3.40 -11.53 -1.60
N ILE A 18 4.63 -10.99 -1.43
CA ILE A 18 5.04 -9.73 -2.05
C ILE A 18 4.87 -9.81 -3.57
N LYS A 19 5.27 -10.92 -4.20
CA LYS A 19 5.03 -11.17 -5.63
C LYS A 19 3.53 -11.11 -6.01
N VAL A 20 2.65 -11.59 -5.13
CA VAL A 20 1.19 -11.46 -5.35
C VAL A 20 0.76 -10.00 -5.30
N LEU A 21 1.28 -9.18 -4.39
CA LEU A 21 0.99 -7.75 -4.28
C LEU A 21 1.61 -6.89 -5.39
N ALA A 22 2.71 -7.33 -6.01
CA ALA A 22 3.39 -6.58 -7.06
C ALA A 22 2.57 -6.48 -8.37
N ASP A 23 1.63 -7.38 -8.58
CA ASP A 23 0.78 -7.39 -9.77
C ASP A 23 -0.23 -6.23 -9.75
N PRO A 24 -0.30 -5.39 -10.80
CA PRO A 24 -1.15 -4.22 -10.83
C PRO A 24 -2.65 -4.56 -10.79
N VAL A 25 -3.08 -5.65 -11.43
CA VAL A 25 -4.49 -6.08 -11.43
C VAL A 25 -4.91 -6.48 -10.02
N ARG A 26 -4.08 -7.23 -9.29
CA ARG A 26 -4.39 -7.66 -7.93
C ARG A 26 -4.42 -6.48 -6.95
N ARG A 27 -3.55 -5.47 -7.15
CA ARG A 27 -3.62 -4.23 -6.36
C ARG A 27 -4.91 -3.47 -6.63
N GLU A 28 -5.34 -3.43 -7.89
CA GLU A 28 -6.60 -2.79 -8.25
C GLU A 28 -7.81 -3.54 -7.66
N ILE A 29 -7.82 -4.88 -7.70
CA ILE A 29 -8.84 -5.69 -7.03
C ILE A 29 -8.88 -5.35 -5.53
N LEU A 30 -7.74 -5.29 -4.85
CA LEU A 30 -7.69 -4.92 -3.43
C LEU A 30 -8.21 -3.50 -3.20
N ARG A 31 -7.95 -2.56 -4.12
CA ARG A 31 -8.47 -1.19 -4.07
C ARG A 31 -10.00 -1.17 -4.15
N GLN A 32 -10.57 -1.90 -5.11
CA GLN A 32 -12.03 -2.00 -5.27
C GLN A 32 -12.71 -2.63 -4.05
N LEU A 33 -12.13 -3.69 -3.50
CA LEU A 33 -12.66 -4.40 -2.34
C LEU A 33 -12.60 -3.63 -1.02
N ARG A 34 -11.88 -2.50 -0.96
CA ARG A 34 -11.79 -1.67 0.25
C ARG A 34 -13.09 -0.96 0.57
N HIS A 35 -13.78 -0.51 -0.46
CA HIS A 35 -15.01 0.27 -0.31
C HIS A 35 -16.16 -0.63 0.21
N GLU A 36 -16.35 -1.77 -0.45
CA GLU A 36 -17.40 -2.73 -0.11
C GLU A 36 -17.02 -4.15 -0.54
N PRO A 37 -17.58 -5.19 0.11
CA PRO A 37 -17.44 -6.55 -0.38
C PRO A 37 -18.08 -6.72 -1.75
N GLN A 38 -17.33 -7.29 -2.71
CA GLN A 38 -17.78 -7.48 -4.10
C GLN A 38 -17.63 -8.94 -4.54
N THR A 39 -18.47 -9.31 -5.50
CA THR A 39 -18.44 -10.62 -6.13
C THR A 39 -17.42 -10.68 -7.26
N GLN A 40 -17.07 -11.91 -7.68
CA GLN A 40 -16.24 -12.14 -8.87
C GLN A 40 -16.80 -11.44 -10.11
N THR A 41 -18.12 -11.52 -10.33
CA THR A 41 -18.78 -10.93 -11.52
C THR A 41 -18.72 -9.40 -11.48
N GLN A 42 -18.95 -8.78 -10.31
CA GLN A 42 -18.84 -7.32 -10.16
C GLN A 42 -17.44 -6.83 -10.43
N LEU A 43 -16.42 -7.50 -9.86
CA LEU A 43 -15.02 -7.16 -10.07
C LEU A 43 -14.60 -7.35 -11.54
N ALA A 44 -15.00 -8.45 -12.16
CA ALA A 44 -14.72 -8.73 -13.58
C ALA A 44 -15.27 -7.62 -14.48
N ARG A 45 -16.51 -7.17 -14.23
CA ARG A 45 -17.12 -6.06 -14.99
C ARG A 45 -16.37 -4.74 -14.75
N LYS A 46 -16.09 -4.38 -13.47
CA LYS A 46 -15.43 -3.12 -13.12
C LYS A 46 -14.02 -3.00 -13.70
N LEU A 47 -13.30 -4.12 -13.80
CA LEU A 47 -11.91 -4.14 -14.27
C LEU A 47 -11.77 -4.59 -15.74
N ASN A 48 -12.87 -4.73 -16.44
CA ASN A 48 -12.92 -5.20 -17.83
C ASN A 48 -12.12 -6.52 -18.05
N LEU A 49 -12.35 -7.49 -17.15
CA LEU A 49 -11.70 -8.79 -17.19
C LEU A 49 -12.72 -9.91 -17.42
N THR A 50 -12.27 -11.00 -17.99
CA THR A 50 -13.10 -12.22 -18.10
C THR A 50 -13.33 -12.86 -16.72
N LYS A 51 -14.46 -13.55 -16.53
CA LYS A 51 -14.72 -14.28 -15.28
C LYS A 51 -13.62 -15.30 -14.93
N PRO A 52 -13.07 -16.10 -15.88
CA PRO A 52 -11.94 -16.99 -15.59
C PRO A 52 -10.69 -16.26 -15.10
N SER A 53 -10.30 -15.16 -15.78
CA SER A 53 -9.15 -14.35 -15.34
C SER A 53 -9.36 -13.79 -13.93
N MET A 54 -10.52 -13.20 -13.64
CA MET A 54 -10.85 -12.70 -12.31
C MET A 54 -10.82 -13.81 -11.25
N LYS A 55 -11.35 -15.01 -11.58
CA LYS A 55 -11.30 -16.18 -10.69
C LYS A 55 -9.84 -16.51 -10.31
N HIS A 56 -8.95 -16.52 -11.30
CA HIS A 56 -7.52 -16.77 -11.07
C HIS A 56 -6.90 -15.75 -10.10
N HIS A 57 -7.10 -14.44 -10.33
CA HIS A 57 -6.59 -13.40 -9.44
C HIS A 57 -7.15 -13.53 -8.01
N LEU A 58 -8.45 -13.78 -7.87
CA LEU A 58 -9.09 -13.97 -6.55
C LEU A 58 -8.55 -15.21 -5.83
N GLN A 59 -8.29 -16.32 -6.55
CA GLN A 59 -7.68 -17.51 -5.96
C GLN A 59 -6.28 -17.23 -5.42
N LEU A 60 -5.43 -16.51 -6.18
CA LEU A 60 -4.09 -16.12 -5.74
C LEU A 60 -4.14 -15.21 -4.50
N LEU A 61 -4.99 -14.18 -4.51
CA LEU A 61 -5.19 -13.29 -3.37
C LEU A 61 -5.69 -14.04 -2.13
N ARG A 62 -6.61 -14.99 -2.31
CA ARG A 62 -7.17 -15.80 -1.23
C ARG A 62 -6.12 -16.79 -0.68
N LYS A 63 -5.35 -17.46 -1.54
CA LYS A 63 -4.24 -18.34 -1.14
C LYS A 63 -3.17 -17.57 -0.35
N ALA A 64 -2.90 -16.32 -0.73
CA ALA A 64 -2.02 -15.40 -0.01
C ALA A 64 -2.64 -14.84 1.28
N ARG A 65 -3.90 -15.15 1.58
CA ARG A 65 -4.67 -14.62 2.72
C ARG A 65 -4.72 -13.08 2.72
N LEU A 66 -4.78 -12.47 1.52
CA LEU A 66 -4.95 -11.03 1.35
C LEU A 66 -6.43 -10.65 1.29
N ILE A 67 -7.28 -11.58 0.84
CA ILE A 67 -8.73 -11.46 0.85
C ILE A 67 -9.37 -12.67 1.53
N ARG A 68 -10.63 -12.49 1.94
CA ARG A 68 -11.50 -13.56 2.46
C ARG A 68 -12.91 -13.41 1.91
N VAL A 69 -13.74 -14.44 2.11
CA VAL A 69 -15.18 -14.35 1.85
C VAL A 69 -15.81 -13.62 3.05
N ALA A 70 -16.41 -12.47 2.78
CA ALA A 70 -17.11 -11.66 3.79
C ALA A 70 -18.50 -12.24 4.08
N ARG A 71 -19.21 -12.64 3.03
CA ARG A 71 -20.55 -13.25 3.07
C ARG A 71 -20.81 -14.05 1.80
N THR A 72 -21.83 -14.88 1.87
CA THR A 72 -22.38 -15.60 0.73
C THR A 72 -23.85 -15.24 0.57
N LYS A 73 -24.37 -15.32 -0.66
CA LYS A 73 -25.79 -15.15 -0.98
C LYS A 73 -26.19 -16.26 -1.94
N LEU A 74 -27.29 -16.92 -1.65
CA LEU A 74 -27.90 -17.88 -2.57
C LEU A 74 -28.76 -17.10 -3.58
N GLU A 75 -28.52 -17.31 -4.86
CA GLU A 75 -29.32 -16.74 -5.95
C GLU A 75 -30.50 -17.65 -6.30
N SER A 76 -31.48 -17.13 -7.06
CA SER A 76 -32.72 -17.80 -7.43
C SER A 76 -32.54 -19.17 -8.11
N HIS A 77 -31.37 -19.39 -8.73
CA HIS A 77 -31.05 -20.67 -9.40
C HIS A 77 -30.12 -21.58 -8.58
N GLY A 78 -30.08 -21.43 -7.27
CA GLY A 78 -29.26 -22.28 -6.38
C GLY A 78 -27.74 -21.96 -6.42
N ILE A 79 -27.32 -20.95 -7.13
CA ILE A 79 -25.90 -20.55 -7.24
C ILE A 79 -25.47 -19.79 -6.01
N LEU A 80 -24.47 -20.32 -5.31
CA LEU A 80 -23.89 -19.67 -4.14
C LEU A 80 -22.89 -18.58 -4.56
N GLN A 81 -23.31 -17.33 -4.46
CA GLN A 81 -22.49 -16.16 -4.76
C GLN A 81 -21.62 -15.77 -3.55
N LYS A 82 -20.32 -15.59 -3.78
CA LYS A 82 -19.35 -15.19 -2.74
C LYS A 82 -18.99 -13.74 -2.90
N PHE A 83 -19.05 -12.99 -1.78
CA PHE A 83 -18.58 -11.61 -1.67
C PHE A 83 -17.23 -11.60 -0.98
N TYR A 84 -16.25 -10.96 -1.58
CA TYR A 84 -14.87 -10.90 -1.08
C TYR A 84 -14.60 -9.57 -0.42
N GLU A 85 -13.74 -9.57 0.59
CA GLU A 85 -13.21 -8.37 1.26
C GLU A 85 -11.72 -8.56 1.58
N PRO A 86 -10.92 -7.48 1.74
CA PRO A 86 -9.54 -7.57 2.20
C PRO A 86 -9.48 -8.03 3.66
N THR A 87 -8.40 -8.71 4.03
CA THR A 87 -8.14 -9.13 5.42
C THR A 87 -7.53 -8.02 6.27
N SER A 88 -7.08 -6.93 5.64
CA SER A 88 -6.48 -5.77 6.30
C SER A 88 -6.86 -4.47 5.59
N ASN A 89 -6.90 -3.34 6.33
CA ASN A 89 -7.15 -2.03 5.75
C ASN A 89 -5.97 -1.55 4.92
N LEU A 90 -4.75 -1.86 5.38
CA LEU A 90 -3.50 -1.51 4.71
C LEU A 90 -2.58 -2.73 4.66
N PHE A 91 -2.00 -2.97 3.49
CA PHE A 91 -0.89 -3.90 3.30
C PHE A 91 0.36 -3.08 3.00
N ILE A 92 1.44 -3.39 3.71
CA ILE A 92 2.76 -2.77 3.53
C ILE A 92 3.74 -3.91 3.26
N GLU A 93 4.46 -3.86 2.16
CA GLU A 93 5.56 -4.78 1.89
C GLU A 93 6.79 -4.40 2.71
N ASP A 94 7.49 -5.39 3.21
CA ASP A 94 8.83 -5.22 3.76
C ASP A 94 9.81 -5.07 2.58
N PHE A 95 10.38 -3.86 2.46
CA PHE A 95 11.24 -3.53 1.34
C PHE A 95 12.49 -4.43 1.27
N ASP A 96 13.13 -4.73 2.40
CA ASP A 96 14.33 -5.56 2.48
C ASP A 96 14.06 -7.04 2.16
N LYS A 97 12.80 -7.48 2.33
CA LYS A 97 12.34 -8.83 1.93
C LYS A 97 11.75 -8.87 0.53
N THR A 98 11.66 -7.72 -0.13
CA THR A 98 11.15 -7.63 -1.49
C THR A 98 12.22 -8.06 -2.48
N PRO A 99 11.95 -9.04 -3.36
CA PRO A 99 12.90 -9.47 -4.40
C PRO A 99 13.36 -8.28 -5.24
N PRO A 100 14.67 -8.17 -5.58
CA PRO A 100 15.25 -6.99 -6.25
C PRO A 100 14.51 -6.58 -7.54
N HIS A 101 14.11 -7.55 -8.36
CA HIS A 101 13.37 -7.29 -9.59
C HIS A 101 11.95 -6.70 -9.37
N LEU A 102 11.41 -6.82 -8.15
CA LEU A 102 10.09 -6.27 -7.78
C LEU A 102 10.20 -4.94 -7.03
N GLN A 103 11.35 -4.61 -6.46
CA GLN A 103 11.53 -3.38 -5.67
C GLN A 103 11.13 -2.13 -6.47
N LYS A 104 11.48 -2.06 -7.76
CA LYS A 104 11.16 -0.92 -8.63
C LYS A 104 9.66 -0.59 -8.67
N TYR A 105 8.78 -1.60 -8.60
CA TYR A 105 7.32 -1.38 -8.66
C TYR A 105 6.76 -0.74 -7.39
N PHE A 106 7.32 -1.07 -6.24
CA PHE A 106 6.92 -0.48 -4.97
C PHE A 106 7.58 0.87 -4.76
N LEU A 107 8.86 1.00 -5.16
CA LEU A 107 9.65 2.21 -5.02
C LEU A 107 9.05 3.38 -5.79
N GLN A 108 8.50 3.12 -6.99
CA GLN A 108 7.88 4.15 -7.81
C GLN A 108 6.79 4.94 -7.03
N PHE A 109 6.00 4.28 -6.20
CA PHE A 109 4.99 4.95 -5.38
C PHE A 109 5.60 5.91 -4.34
N HIS A 110 6.71 5.53 -3.74
CA HIS A 110 7.40 6.37 -2.78
C HIS A 110 8.04 7.56 -3.49
N ILE A 111 8.62 7.36 -4.66
CA ILE A 111 9.20 8.41 -5.50
C ILE A 111 8.13 9.45 -5.89
N GLU A 112 6.97 9.00 -6.37
CA GLU A 112 5.88 9.91 -6.76
C GLU A 112 5.35 10.72 -5.57
N ARG A 113 5.21 10.10 -4.40
CA ARG A 113 4.82 10.81 -3.18
C ARG A 113 5.85 11.85 -2.75
N LEU A 114 7.15 11.49 -2.82
CA LEU A 114 8.23 12.42 -2.52
C LEU A 114 8.23 13.60 -3.48
N ARG A 115 8.06 13.39 -4.77
CA ARG A 115 7.94 14.47 -5.76
C ARG A 115 6.80 15.42 -5.41
N GLY A 116 5.61 14.87 -5.10
CA GLY A 116 4.47 15.69 -4.67
C GLY A 116 4.76 16.48 -3.40
N MET A 117 5.39 15.87 -2.40
CA MET A 117 5.76 16.54 -1.16
C MET A 117 6.82 17.65 -1.41
N LEU A 118 7.86 17.37 -2.19
CA LEU A 118 8.89 18.34 -2.54
C LEU A 118 8.30 19.51 -3.33
N SER A 119 7.31 19.26 -4.20
CA SER A 119 6.59 20.33 -4.90
C SER A 119 5.86 21.26 -3.94
N VAL A 120 5.28 20.74 -2.86
CA VAL A 120 4.65 21.57 -1.82
C VAL A 120 5.71 22.39 -1.08
N PHE A 121 6.83 21.79 -0.69
CA PHE A 121 7.93 22.53 -0.06
C PHE A 121 8.47 23.62 -0.98
N GLN A 122 8.62 23.37 -2.27
CA GLN A 122 9.00 24.36 -3.28
C GLN A 122 8.07 25.57 -3.29
N LEU A 123 6.75 25.34 -3.09
CA LEU A 123 5.75 26.43 -3.10
C LEU A 123 5.73 27.26 -1.82
N ILE A 124 5.98 26.63 -0.67
CA ILE A 124 5.89 27.29 0.65
C ILE A 124 7.24 27.75 1.18
N GLY A 125 8.36 27.34 0.57
CA GLY A 125 9.73 27.71 0.97
C GLY A 125 9.97 29.21 0.93
N LYS A 126 10.86 29.69 1.79
CA LYS A 126 11.19 31.13 1.94
C LYS A 126 11.84 31.71 0.68
N LYS A 127 12.64 30.94 -0.03
CA LYS A 127 13.29 31.34 -1.30
C LYS A 127 12.36 31.06 -2.49
N ARG A 128 11.33 31.86 -2.62
CA ARG A 128 10.39 31.77 -3.76
C ARG A 128 11.15 31.99 -5.06
N GLY A 129 11.14 30.98 -5.94
CA GLY A 129 11.72 31.07 -7.29
C GLY A 129 12.97 30.22 -7.55
N GLU A 130 13.68 29.76 -6.52
CA GLU A 130 14.78 28.84 -6.71
C GLU A 130 14.27 27.38 -6.64
N PRO A 131 14.57 26.55 -7.67
CA PRO A 131 14.13 25.16 -7.67
C PRO A 131 14.90 24.34 -6.62
N ILE A 132 14.18 23.48 -5.89
CA ILE A 132 14.80 22.47 -5.03
C ILE A 132 15.63 21.52 -5.90
N LYS A 133 16.96 21.54 -5.73
CA LYS A 133 17.88 20.67 -6.46
C LYS A 133 17.96 19.31 -5.78
N VAL A 134 17.40 18.30 -6.43
CA VAL A 134 17.41 16.90 -5.98
C VAL A 134 17.81 16.01 -7.14
N SER A 135 18.84 15.20 -6.97
CA SER A 135 19.22 14.21 -7.97
C SER A 135 18.25 13.01 -7.99
N SER A 136 18.18 12.33 -9.12
CA SER A 136 17.38 11.09 -9.22
C SER A 136 17.84 10.00 -8.25
N ASP A 137 19.15 9.93 -7.97
CA ASP A 137 19.71 8.94 -7.05
C ASP A 137 19.39 9.28 -5.60
N GLU A 138 19.54 10.54 -5.18
CA GLU A 138 19.10 10.99 -3.85
C GLU A 138 17.61 10.69 -3.62
N LEU A 139 16.76 11.00 -4.60
CA LEU A 139 15.33 10.73 -4.51
C LEU A 139 15.03 9.23 -4.38
N LYS A 140 15.76 8.40 -5.12
CA LYS A 140 15.63 6.95 -5.08
C LYS A 140 16.10 6.38 -3.73
N GLU A 141 17.23 6.83 -3.22
CA GLU A 141 17.75 6.41 -1.91
C GLU A 141 16.82 6.82 -0.78
N LEU A 142 16.32 8.05 -0.79
CA LEU A 142 15.34 8.54 0.17
C LEU A 142 14.05 7.72 0.13
N ALA A 143 13.57 7.40 -1.08
CA ALA A 143 12.39 6.56 -1.26
C ALA A 143 12.59 5.14 -0.71
N GLN A 144 13.78 4.56 -0.86
CA GLN A 144 14.13 3.25 -0.28
C GLN A 144 14.11 3.30 1.23
N GLU A 145 14.68 4.35 1.83
CA GLU A 145 14.71 4.48 3.28
C GLU A 145 13.30 4.68 3.86
N ILE A 146 12.49 5.52 3.24
CA ILE A 146 11.08 5.67 3.62
C ILE A 146 10.34 4.32 3.51
N ALA A 147 10.56 3.54 2.46
CA ALA A 147 9.94 2.22 2.32
C ALA A 147 10.32 1.26 3.46
N ARG A 148 11.59 1.28 3.90
CA ARG A 148 12.06 0.51 5.06
C ARG A 148 11.40 0.98 6.35
N GLN A 149 11.39 2.27 6.60
CA GLN A 149 10.78 2.84 7.81
C GLN A 149 9.27 2.62 7.83
N MET A 150 8.57 2.70 6.70
CA MET A 150 7.14 2.38 6.64
C MET A 150 6.82 0.95 7.07
N ALA A 151 7.65 -0.02 6.73
CA ALA A 151 7.47 -1.41 7.20
C ALA A 151 7.68 -1.51 8.72
N LYS A 152 8.70 -0.83 9.27
CA LYS A 152 8.98 -0.80 10.72
C LYS A 152 7.83 -0.13 11.50
N VAL A 153 7.41 1.05 11.05
CA VAL A 153 6.28 1.78 11.65
C VAL A 153 4.99 0.97 11.52
N GLY A 154 4.69 0.45 10.32
CA GLY A 154 3.49 -0.36 10.07
C GLY A 154 3.37 -1.56 11.00
N LYS A 155 4.48 -2.19 11.37
CA LYS A 155 4.51 -3.30 12.32
C LYS A 155 4.01 -2.93 13.73
N ARG A 156 4.21 -1.67 14.15
CA ARG A 156 3.67 -1.16 15.42
C ARG A 156 2.13 -1.15 15.40
N TYR A 157 1.54 -0.86 14.22
CA TYR A 157 0.09 -0.81 14.01
C TYR A 157 -0.57 -2.17 13.75
N GLU A 158 0.16 -3.25 13.52
CA GLU A 158 -0.43 -4.59 13.36
C GLU A 158 -1.18 -5.07 14.62
N LYS A 159 -0.75 -4.60 15.79
CA LYS A 159 -1.28 -5.00 17.10
C LYS A 159 -2.32 -4.01 17.65
N THR A 160 -2.41 -2.82 17.11
CA THR A 160 -3.34 -1.79 17.59
C THR A 160 -4.71 -2.04 16.96
N GLY A 161 -5.70 -2.37 17.80
CA GLY A 161 -7.09 -2.57 17.39
C GLY A 161 -7.89 -1.28 17.13
N ALA A 162 -7.21 -0.13 17.00
CA ALA A 162 -7.89 1.15 16.82
C ALA A 162 -8.61 1.21 15.46
N ALA A 163 -9.89 1.57 15.48
CA ALA A 163 -10.72 1.80 14.30
C ALA A 163 -10.29 3.10 13.60
N MET A 164 -9.15 3.06 12.92
CA MET A 164 -8.64 4.18 12.14
C MET A 164 -9.03 3.97 10.68
N ASN A 165 -9.55 5.01 10.02
CA ASN A 165 -9.79 4.93 8.60
C ASN A 165 -8.44 4.80 7.85
N ARG A 166 -8.49 4.23 6.65
CA ARG A 166 -7.28 3.90 5.89
C ARG A 166 -6.45 5.13 5.52
N GLU A 167 -7.09 6.23 5.16
CA GLU A 167 -6.37 7.43 4.70
C GLU A 167 -5.62 8.07 5.87
N THR A 168 -6.28 8.24 6.99
CA THR A 168 -5.63 8.69 8.24
C THR A 168 -4.48 7.77 8.63
N LEU A 169 -4.70 6.46 8.56
CA LEU A 169 -3.68 5.46 8.88
C LEU A 169 -2.47 5.57 7.95
N LEU A 170 -2.69 5.72 6.64
CA LEU A 170 -1.62 5.84 5.66
C LEU A 170 -0.82 7.14 5.87
N ILE A 171 -1.52 8.26 6.11
CA ILE A 171 -0.89 9.55 6.41
C ILE A 171 -0.06 9.43 7.69
N THR A 172 -0.61 8.84 8.75
CA THR A 172 0.08 8.68 10.04
C THR A 172 1.34 7.84 9.90
N ILE A 173 1.25 6.67 9.24
CA ILE A 173 2.40 5.78 9.05
C ILE A 173 3.46 6.46 8.17
N TYR A 174 3.04 7.14 7.10
CA TYR A 174 3.98 7.83 6.21
C TYR A 174 4.68 8.99 6.92
N SER A 175 3.93 9.81 7.68
CA SER A 175 4.49 10.92 8.46
C SER A 175 5.48 10.45 9.53
N GLN A 176 5.16 9.36 10.23
CA GLN A 176 6.08 8.77 11.21
C GLN A 176 7.33 8.20 10.55
N ALA A 177 7.18 7.49 9.43
CA ALA A 177 8.32 6.96 8.68
C ALA A 177 9.22 8.10 8.18
N LEU A 178 8.64 9.18 7.67
CA LEU A 178 9.39 10.35 7.24
C LEU A 178 10.12 11.01 8.41
N LYS A 179 9.45 11.17 9.56
CA LYS A 179 10.09 11.73 10.78
C LYS A 179 11.31 10.92 11.21
N GLU A 180 11.23 9.58 11.21
CA GLU A 180 12.37 8.71 11.53
C GLU A 180 13.53 8.95 10.54
N VAL A 181 13.25 9.05 9.25
CA VAL A 181 14.28 9.35 8.23
C VAL A 181 14.91 10.74 8.44
N MET A 182 14.10 11.74 8.75
CA MET A 182 14.57 13.11 8.99
C MET A 182 15.50 13.24 10.20
N THR A 183 15.45 12.32 11.16
CA THR A 183 16.34 12.28 12.32
C THR A 183 17.68 11.60 12.03
N GLU A 184 17.84 10.94 10.89
CA GLU A 184 19.09 10.31 10.50
C GLU A 184 20.10 11.37 9.99
N ASN A 185 21.31 11.38 10.54
CA ASN A 185 22.37 12.32 10.15
C ASN A 185 22.62 12.34 8.64
N ARG A 186 22.50 11.20 7.98
CA ARG A 186 22.64 11.03 6.53
C ARG A 186 21.71 11.94 5.71
N TRP A 187 20.50 12.22 6.23
CA TRP A 187 19.49 12.98 5.52
C TRP A 187 19.33 14.43 6.00
N LYS A 188 20.11 14.82 7.02
CA LYS A 188 20.03 16.16 7.61
C LYS A 188 20.24 17.24 6.56
N ASP A 189 21.35 17.20 5.83
CA ASP A 189 21.69 18.19 4.82
C ASP A 189 20.64 18.26 3.68
N PHE A 190 20.04 17.10 3.31
CA PHE A 190 18.97 17.06 2.34
C PHE A 190 17.74 17.84 2.83
N PHE A 191 17.29 17.56 4.05
CA PHE A 191 16.10 18.21 4.59
C PHE A 191 16.33 19.68 4.95
N ASP A 192 17.53 20.06 5.33
CA ASP A 192 17.90 21.46 5.56
C ASP A 192 17.82 22.25 4.24
N ARG A 193 18.38 21.72 3.14
CA ARG A 193 18.26 22.31 1.79
C ARG A 193 16.82 22.46 1.30
N VAL A 194 15.96 21.53 1.68
CA VAL A 194 14.54 21.52 1.26
C VAL A 194 13.69 22.51 2.07
N ARG A 195 14.12 22.86 3.30
CA ARG A 195 13.40 23.78 4.20
C ARG A 195 13.76 25.26 4.01
N GLU A 196 14.97 25.54 3.51
CA GLU A 196 15.45 26.90 3.19
C GLU A 196 14.78 27.47 1.93
#